data_718244a1f8c0755836271e623826434c
#
_entry.id   718244a1f8c0755836271e623826434c
#
_cell.length_a   1.000
_cell.length_b   1.000
_cell.length_c   1.000
_cell.angle_alpha   90.00
_cell.angle_beta   90.00
_cell.angle_gamma   90.00
#
_symmetry.space_group_name_H-M   'P 1'
#
loop_
_entity.id
_entity.type
_entity.pdbx_description
1 polymer ?
#
loop_
_entity_poly.entity_id
_entity_poly.type
_entity_poly.pdbx_seq_one_letter_code
_entity_poly.pdbx_strand_id
1 'polypeptide(L)'
;MENTENSVDSKSIKNLEPKIIHGSESMDSGISLDNSYKMDYPEMGLCIIINNKNFHKSTGMTSRSGTDVDAANLRETFRNLKYEVRNKNDLTREEIVELMRDVSKEDHSKRSSFVCVLLSHGEEGIIFGTNGPVDLKKITNFFRGDRCRELTGKPKLFIIQACRGTELDCGIETD
;
A
#
# COMPACT_ATOMS: atom_id res chain seq x y z
N MET A 1 2.77 55.27 21.35
CA MET A 1 2.16 53.92 21.32
C MET A 1 2.19 53.46 19.89
N GLU A 2 3.26 52.76 19.50
CA GLU A 2 3.51 52.34 18.16
C GLU A 2 3.00 50.91 17.98
N ASN A 3 2.05 50.74 17.04
CA ASN A 3 1.61 49.45 16.56
C ASN A 3 2.63 48.96 15.54
N THR A 4 3.30 47.90 15.82
CA THR A 4 4.12 47.15 14.85
C THR A 4 3.26 46.04 14.25
N GLU A 5 2.82 46.27 13.03
CA GLU A 5 2.21 45.24 12.17
C GLU A 5 3.30 44.29 11.68
N ASN A 6 3.20 43.02 12.06
CA ASN A 6 3.99 41.95 11.48
C ASN A 6 3.36 41.55 10.15
N SER A 7 3.94 42.01 9.07
CA SER A 7 3.63 41.51 7.72
C SER A 7 4.33 40.16 7.52
N VAL A 8 3.53 39.11 7.39
CA VAL A 8 4.04 37.80 6.98
C VAL A 8 4.17 37.81 5.46
N ASP A 9 5.39 37.85 5.00
CA ASP A 9 5.74 37.74 3.59
C ASP A 9 5.40 36.34 3.07
N SER A 10 4.27 36.21 2.40
CA SER A 10 3.93 35.00 1.66
C SER A 10 4.73 34.96 0.37
N LYS A 11 5.87 34.30 0.38
CA LYS A 11 6.61 33.99 -0.84
C LYS A 11 5.77 33.06 -1.71
N SER A 12 5.33 33.61 -2.81
CA SER A 12 4.68 32.89 -3.92
C SER A 12 5.56 31.69 -4.32
N ILE A 13 5.04 30.50 -4.10
CA ILE A 13 5.62 29.27 -4.65
C ILE A 13 5.35 29.33 -6.16
N LYS A 14 6.37 29.65 -6.92
CA LYS A 14 6.33 29.55 -8.38
C LYS A 14 6.10 28.08 -8.71
N ASN A 15 5.03 27.81 -9.46
CA ASN A 15 4.75 26.52 -10.05
C ASN A 15 5.97 26.05 -10.83
N LEU A 16 6.68 25.08 -10.27
CA LEU A 16 7.66 24.29 -10.99
C LEU A 16 6.87 23.30 -11.84
N GLU A 17 6.65 23.64 -13.10
CA GLU A 17 6.22 22.66 -14.09
C GLU A 17 7.26 21.55 -14.12
N PRO A 18 6.86 20.27 -14.03
CA PRO A 18 7.81 19.19 -14.17
C PRO A 18 8.39 19.21 -15.59
N LYS A 19 9.65 19.59 -15.70
CA LYS A 19 10.39 19.41 -16.95
C LYS A 19 10.48 17.91 -17.22
N ILE A 20 9.69 17.44 -18.17
CA ILE A 20 9.87 16.11 -18.73
C ILE A 20 11.18 16.15 -19.51
N ILE A 21 12.22 15.63 -18.92
CA ILE A 21 13.50 15.45 -19.63
C ILE A 21 13.35 14.19 -20.47
N HIS A 22 13.10 14.37 -21.75
CA HIS A 22 13.15 13.28 -22.72
C HIS A 22 14.60 12.85 -22.91
N GLY A 23 14.87 11.61 -22.63
CA GLY A 23 16.00 10.90 -23.15
C GLY A 23 17.06 10.62 -22.12
N SER A 24 17.05 9.46 -21.70
CA SER A 24 18.26 8.69 -21.45
C SER A 24 17.90 7.23 -21.44
N GLU A 25 18.83 6.46 -21.84
CA GLU A 25 18.74 5.02 -21.92
C GLU A 25 18.29 4.47 -20.56
N SER A 26 17.12 3.81 -20.54
CA SER A 26 16.64 3.10 -19.36
C SER A 26 17.57 1.91 -19.11
N MET A 27 18.08 1.76 -17.91
CA MET A 27 18.78 0.55 -17.52
C MET A 27 17.79 -0.61 -17.40
N ASP A 28 18.18 -1.83 -17.68
CA ASP A 28 17.39 -3.07 -17.53
C ASP A 28 16.88 -3.30 -16.08
N SER A 29 17.32 -2.50 -15.13
CA SER A 29 16.88 -2.50 -13.74
C SER A 29 15.48 -1.91 -13.51
N GLY A 30 14.85 -1.33 -14.53
CA GLY A 30 13.56 -0.63 -14.39
C GLY A 30 13.66 0.77 -13.81
N ILE A 31 14.85 1.29 -13.59
CA ILE A 31 15.13 2.66 -13.10
C ILE A 31 15.79 3.44 -14.22
N SER A 32 15.29 4.64 -14.53
CA SER A 32 15.93 5.53 -15.49
C SER A 32 17.07 6.33 -14.86
N LEU A 33 18.01 6.85 -15.69
CA LEU A 33 19.18 7.62 -15.22
C LEU A 33 18.84 8.96 -14.54
N ASP A 34 17.59 9.44 -14.65
CA ASP A 34 17.06 10.64 -13.99
C ASP A 34 16.41 10.34 -12.64
N ASN A 35 16.61 9.16 -12.05
CA ASN A 35 16.03 8.66 -10.81
C ASN A 35 14.51 8.44 -10.83
N SER A 36 13.88 8.38 -11.98
CA SER A 36 12.48 7.93 -12.08
C SER A 36 12.38 6.44 -12.38
N TYR A 37 11.30 5.82 -11.88
CA TYR A 37 11.01 4.43 -12.22
C TYR A 37 10.56 4.30 -13.67
N LYS A 38 10.96 3.23 -14.33
CA LYS A 38 10.44 2.83 -15.63
C LYS A 38 9.00 2.33 -15.46
N MET A 39 8.02 3.06 -16.02
CA MET A 39 6.59 2.75 -15.90
C MET A 39 5.93 2.43 -17.25
N ASP A 40 6.71 2.10 -18.25
CA ASP A 40 6.27 1.82 -19.62
C ASP A 40 6.18 0.32 -19.96
N TYR A 41 6.11 -0.53 -18.95
CA TYR A 41 5.76 -1.94 -19.14
C TYR A 41 4.31 -2.05 -19.65
N PRO A 42 3.93 -3.16 -20.31
CA PRO A 42 2.58 -3.34 -20.87
C PRO A 42 1.46 -3.20 -19.84
N GLU A 43 1.74 -3.54 -18.57
CA GLU A 43 0.78 -3.50 -17.47
C GLU A 43 1.27 -2.59 -16.35
N MET A 44 0.36 -1.83 -15.71
CA MET A 44 0.69 -1.05 -14.51
C MET A 44 1.13 -1.94 -13.36
N GLY A 45 0.46 -3.04 -13.18
CA GLY A 45 0.78 -4.01 -12.17
C GLY A 45 -0.44 -4.59 -11.47
N LEU A 46 -0.15 -5.44 -10.50
CA LEU A 46 -1.13 -6.09 -9.65
C LEU A 46 -1.31 -5.29 -8.35
N CYS A 47 -2.56 -5.07 -7.96
CA CYS A 47 -2.93 -4.53 -6.66
C CYS A 47 -3.72 -5.57 -5.87
N ILE A 48 -3.15 -6.06 -4.78
CA ILE A 48 -3.82 -6.95 -3.83
C ILE A 48 -4.40 -6.10 -2.69
N ILE A 49 -5.70 -6.21 -2.44
CA ILE A 49 -6.35 -5.59 -1.28
C ILE A 49 -6.81 -6.70 -0.34
N ILE A 50 -6.27 -6.74 0.86
CA ILE A 50 -6.71 -7.62 1.93
C ILE A 50 -7.51 -6.79 2.92
N ASN A 51 -8.81 -7.09 3.03
CA ASN A 51 -9.75 -6.39 3.89
C ASN A 51 -10.25 -7.34 4.99
N ASN A 52 -9.68 -7.24 6.17
CA ASN A 52 -10.07 -8.02 7.33
C ASN A 52 -11.00 -7.19 8.23
N LYS A 53 -12.24 -7.60 8.31
CA LYS A 53 -13.31 -6.96 9.07
C LYS A 53 -13.68 -7.73 10.33
N ASN A 54 -13.85 -9.04 10.20
CA ASN A 54 -14.34 -9.92 11.25
C ASN A 54 -13.21 -10.81 11.76
N PHE A 55 -13.07 -10.91 13.08
CA PHE A 55 -11.98 -11.63 13.74
C PHE A 55 -12.54 -12.74 14.62
N HIS A 56 -11.78 -13.81 14.80
CA HIS A 56 -12.13 -14.89 15.71
C HIS A 56 -12.21 -14.37 17.14
N LYS A 57 -13.18 -14.83 17.89
CA LYS A 57 -13.39 -14.43 19.29
C LYS A 57 -12.14 -14.62 20.17
N SER A 58 -11.33 -15.64 19.87
CA SER A 58 -10.09 -15.93 20.58
C SER A 58 -9.03 -14.82 20.48
N THR A 59 -9.13 -13.95 19.48
CA THR A 59 -8.19 -12.83 19.31
C THR A 59 -8.53 -11.63 20.21
N GLY A 60 -9.76 -11.54 20.70
CA GLY A 60 -10.26 -10.36 21.41
C GLY A 60 -10.43 -9.11 20.54
N MET A 61 -10.24 -9.23 19.22
CA MET A 61 -10.34 -8.12 18.28
C MET A 61 -11.80 -7.83 17.91
N THR A 62 -12.15 -6.55 17.87
CA THR A 62 -13.49 -6.09 17.47
C THR A 62 -13.64 -6.07 15.95
N SER A 63 -14.90 -6.11 15.47
CA SER A 63 -15.20 -5.93 14.05
C SER A 63 -14.82 -4.51 13.61
N ARG A 64 -14.21 -4.40 12.43
CA ARG A 64 -13.78 -3.11 11.84
C ARG A 64 -14.90 -2.52 10.97
N SER A 65 -15.84 -1.82 11.60
CA SER A 65 -16.93 -1.14 10.89
C SER A 65 -16.38 -0.10 9.90
N GLY A 66 -17.02 0.03 8.74
CA GLY A 66 -16.63 1.00 7.71
C GLY A 66 -15.48 0.56 6.80
N THR A 67 -14.75 -0.51 7.13
CA THR A 67 -13.61 -0.96 6.32
C THR A 67 -14.00 -1.39 4.89
N ASP A 68 -15.24 -1.88 4.69
CA ASP A 68 -15.74 -2.28 3.37
C ASP A 68 -15.86 -1.09 2.42
N VAL A 69 -16.21 0.09 2.96
CA VAL A 69 -16.25 1.35 2.18
C VAL A 69 -14.85 1.75 1.76
N ASP A 70 -13.89 1.69 2.66
CA ASP A 70 -12.48 2.01 2.37
C ASP A 70 -11.91 1.04 1.32
N ALA A 71 -12.17 -0.24 1.46
CA ALA A 71 -11.75 -1.25 0.48
C ALA A 71 -12.36 -1.02 -0.90
N ALA A 72 -13.65 -0.66 -0.98
CA ALA A 72 -14.33 -0.36 -2.23
C ALA A 72 -13.74 0.89 -2.91
N ASN A 73 -13.47 1.95 -2.15
CA ASN A 73 -12.87 3.18 -2.65
C ASN A 73 -11.45 2.95 -3.16
N LEU A 74 -10.64 2.19 -2.45
CA LEU A 74 -9.29 1.83 -2.87
C LEU A 74 -9.29 0.97 -4.13
N ARG A 75 -10.20 0.02 -4.22
CA ARG A 75 -10.39 -0.82 -5.42
C ARG A 75 -10.68 0.03 -6.64
N GLU A 76 -11.60 0.98 -6.53
CA GLU A 76 -11.94 1.89 -7.63
C GLU A 76 -10.76 2.78 -8.01
N THR A 77 -10.07 3.36 -7.02
CA THR A 77 -8.87 4.19 -7.23
C THR A 77 -7.80 3.45 -8.02
N PHE A 78 -7.45 2.24 -7.61
CA PHE A 78 -6.40 1.47 -8.29
C PHE A 78 -6.86 0.95 -9.65
N ARG A 79 -8.13 0.63 -9.85
CA ARG A 79 -8.69 0.32 -11.17
C ARG A 79 -8.58 1.52 -12.11
N ASN A 80 -8.88 2.72 -11.64
CA ASN A 80 -8.75 3.95 -12.42
C ASN A 80 -7.29 4.23 -12.79
N LEU A 81 -6.34 3.84 -11.94
CA LEU A 81 -4.90 3.87 -12.21
C LEU A 81 -4.41 2.72 -13.09
N LYS A 82 -5.33 1.89 -13.61
CA LYS A 82 -5.05 0.77 -14.53
C LYS A 82 -4.34 -0.44 -13.91
N TYR A 83 -4.43 -0.60 -12.60
CA TYR A 83 -4.00 -1.84 -11.95
C TYR A 83 -5.02 -2.96 -12.15
N GLU A 84 -4.53 -4.19 -12.21
CA GLU A 84 -5.35 -5.37 -11.96
C GLU A 84 -5.59 -5.47 -10.45
N VAL A 85 -6.83 -5.31 -10.00
CA VAL A 85 -7.16 -5.31 -8.58
C VAL A 85 -7.80 -6.63 -8.17
N ARG A 86 -7.22 -7.28 -7.16
CA ARG A 86 -7.77 -8.47 -6.51
C ARG A 86 -8.08 -8.17 -5.05
N ASN A 87 -9.36 -8.28 -4.69
CA ASN A 87 -9.84 -8.03 -3.33
C ASN A 87 -10.06 -9.36 -2.59
N LYS A 88 -9.53 -9.46 -1.38
CA LYS A 88 -9.67 -10.60 -0.47
C LYS A 88 -10.21 -10.12 0.87
N ASN A 89 -11.19 -10.83 1.41
CA ASN A 89 -11.83 -10.46 2.67
C ASN A 89 -11.62 -11.54 3.72
N ASP A 90 -11.44 -11.11 4.96
CA ASP A 90 -11.41 -11.96 6.16
C ASP A 90 -10.47 -13.19 6.03
N LEU A 91 -9.20 -12.91 5.66
CA LEU A 91 -8.18 -13.94 5.57
C LEU A 91 -7.55 -14.25 6.94
N THR A 92 -7.33 -15.54 7.20
CA THR A 92 -6.51 -15.99 8.31
C THR A 92 -5.04 -15.59 8.10
N ARG A 93 -4.24 -15.63 9.14
CA ARG A 93 -2.80 -15.36 9.04
C ARG A 93 -2.09 -16.32 8.08
N GLU A 94 -2.51 -17.58 8.05
CA GLU A 94 -1.98 -18.60 7.16
C GLU A 94 -2.33 -18.29 5.70
N GLU A 95 -3.59 -17.92 5.44
CA GLU A 95 -4.08 -17.55 4.11
C GLU A 95 -3.40 -16.28 3.57
N ILE A 96 -3.12 -15.29 4.46
CA ILE A 96 -2.36 -14.10 4.06
C ILE A 96 -0.97 -14.49 3.59
N VAL A 97 -0.26 -15.31 4.36
CA VAL A 97 1.11 -15.73 4.02
C VAL A 97 1.13 -16.55 2.74
N GLU A 98 0.18 -17.47 2.57
CA GLU A 98 0.05 -18.29 1.37
C GLU A 98 -0.24 -17.45 0.14
N LEU A 99 -1.22 -16.55 0.21
CA LEU A 99 -1.54 -15.61 -0.86
C LEU A 99 -0.32 -14.80 -1.29
N MET A 100 0.39 -14.19 -0.35
CA MET A 100 1.54 -13.34 -0.68
C MET A 100 2.70 -14.15 -1.25
N ARG A 101 2.91 -15.37 -0.78
CA ARG A 101 3.88 -16.30 -1.36
C ARG A 101 3.54 -16.64 -2.81
N ASP A 102 2.29 -16.98 -3.06
CA ASP A 102 1.83 -17.37 -4.40
C ASP A 102 1.89 -16.18 -5.37
N VAL A 103 1.45 -15.01 -4.95
CA VAL A 103 1.54 -13.78 -5.73
C VAL A 103 2.98 -13.43 -6.08
N SER A 104 3.93 -13.62 -5.14
CA SER A 104 5.35 -13.36 -5.41
C SER A 104 5.96 -14.27 -6.48
N LYS A 105 5.35 -15.42 -6.72
CA LYS A 105 5.77 -16.39 -7.74
C LYS A 105 5.08 -16.24 -9.10
N GLU A 106 4.12 -15.33 -9.20
CA GLU A 106 3.49 -15.03 -10.50
C GLU A 106 4.48 -14.40 -11.48
N ASP A 107 4.12 -14.41 -12.74
CA ASP A 107 4.85 -13.68 -13.78
C ASP A 107 4.60 -12.17 -13.66
N HIS A 108 5.59 -11.43 -13.16
CA HIS A 108 5.58 -9.98 -13.05
C HIS A 108 6.39 -9.29 -14.17
N SER A 109 6.87 -10.03 -15.15
CA SER A 109 7.78 -9.50 -16.18
C SER A 109 7.19 -8.34 -16.97
N LYS A 110 5.89 -8.35 -17.21
CA LYS A 110 5.15 -7.31 -17.97
C LYS A 110 4.55 -6.20 -17.09
N ARG A 111 4.74 -6.27 -15.78
CA ARG A 111 4.17 -5.36 -14.78
C ARG A 111 5.19 -4.32 -14.39
N SER A 112 4.77 -3.04 -14.38
CA SER A 112 5.61 -1.90 -13.97
C SER A 112 5.82 -1.84 -12.46
N SER A 113 4.88 -2.35 -11.68
CA SER A 113 4.85 -2.19 -10.22
C SER A 113 4.01 -3.26 -9.55
N PHE A 114 4.08 -3.29 -8.22
CA PHE A 114 3.23 -4.11 -7.36
C PHE A 114 2.69 -3.27 -6.21
N VAL A 115 1.41 -3.45 -5.88
CA VAL A 115 0.74 -2.77 -4.77
C VAL A 115 0.07 -3.82 -3.89
N CYS A 116 0.26 -3.71 -2.58
CA CYS A 116 -0.44 -4.48 -1.57
C CYS A 116 -1.06 -3.54 -0.55
N VAL A 117 -2.37 -3.62 -0.37
CA VAL A 117 -3.13 -2.86 0.63
C VAL A 117 -3.60 -3.82 1.71
N LEU A 118 -3.24 -3.51 2.95
CA LEU A 118 -3.60 -4.29 4.14
C LEU A 118 -4.51 -3.45 5.03
N LEU A 119 -5.79 -3.83 5.11
CA LEU A 119 -6.79 -3.21 5.97
C LEU A 119 -7.15 -4.22 7.06
N SER A 120 -6.67 -4.00 8.30
CA SER A 120 -6.88 -4.92 9.41
C SER A 120 -6.60 -4.23 10.75
N HIS A 121 -6.69 -4.97 11.85
CA HIS A 121 -6.01 -4.60 13.08
C HIS A 121 -4.50 -4.85 12.97
N GLY A 122 -3.73 -4.14 13.76
CA GLY A 122 -2.27 -4.33 13.78
C GLY A 122 -1.60 -3.62 14.93
N GLU A 123 -0.30 -3.90 15.04
CA GLU A 123 0.63 -3.26 15.95
C GLU A 123 1.89 -2.90 15.16
N GLU A 124 2.89 -2.33 15.83
CA GLU A 124 4.15 -2.04 15.15
C GLU A 124 4.76 -3.31 14.55
N GLY A 125 4.97 -3.32 13.24
CA GLY A 125 5.53 -4.45 12.51
C GLY A 125 4.61 -5.67 12.35
N ILE A 126 3.35 -5.59 12.79
CA ILE A 126 2.41 -6.71 12.79
C ILE A 126 1.08 -6.31 12.16
N ILE A 127 0.52 -7.19 11.34
CA ILE A 127 -0.84 -7.13 10.82
C ILE A 127 -1.62 -8.38 11.30
N PHE A 128 -2.90 -8.24 11.63
CA PHE A 128 -3.71 -9.37 12.07
C PHE A 128 -4.43 -10.03 10.91
N GLY A 129 -4.21 -11.35 10.77
CA GLY A 129 -5.19 -12.22 10.14
C GLY A 129 -6.40 -12.38 11.05
N THR A 130 -7.48 -12.96 10.57
CA THR A 130 -8.71 -13.14 11.36
C THR A 130 -8.52 -13.97 12.62
N ASN A 131 -7.48 -14.80 12.65
CA ASN A 131 -7.17 -15.75 13.74
C ASN A 131 -5.89 -15.44 14.51
N GLY A 132 -5.14 -14.40 14.17
CA GLY A 132 -3.91 -14.06 14.88
C GLY A 132 -2.93 -13.18 14.06
N PRO A 133 -1.79 -12.85 14.67
CA PRO A 133 -0.82 -11.91 14.11
C PRO A 133 0.04 -12.53 13.00
N VAL A 134 0.44 -11.65 12.07
CA VAL A 134 1.43 -11.93 11.02
C VAL A 134 2.50 -10.85 11.07
N ASP A 135 3.77 -11.24 11.05
CA ASP A 135 4.88 -10.30 10.92
C ASP A 135 4.89 -9.68 9.50
N LEU A 136 4.87 -8.35 9.43
CA LEU A 136 4.91 -7.62 8.16
C LEU A 136 6.18 -7.92 7.35
N LYS A 137 7.31 -8.14 8.03
CA LYS A 137 8.55 -8.54 7.35
C LYS A 137 8.40 -9.87 6.62
N LYS A 138 7.63 -10.80 7.18
CA LYS A 138 7.36 -12.08 6.53
C LYS A 138 6.65 -11.91 5.19
N ILE A 139 5.71 -10.95 5.13
CA ILE A 139 4.97 -10.63 3.92
C ILE A 139 5.86 -9.92 2.90
N THR A 140 6.52 -8.84 3.32
CA THR A 140 7.34 -8.00 2.42
C THR A 140 8.55 -8.73 1.88
N ASN A 141 9.13 -9.67 2.64
CA ASN A 141 10.29 -10.44 2.23
C ASN A 141 10.05 -11.33 1.01
N PHE A 142 8.81 -11.76 0.74
CA PHE A 142 8.49 -12.48 -0.50
C PHE A 142 8.78 -11.67 -1.76
N PHE A 143 8.70 -10.33 -1.67
CA PHE A 143 8.83 -9.39 -2.78
C PHE A 143 10.21 -8.71 -2.85
N ARG A 144 11.15 -9.09 -2.00
CA ARG A 144 12.52 -8.58 -2.11
C ARG A 144 13.09 -8.88 -3.49
N GLY A 145 13.91 -7.97 -4.00
CA GLY A 145 14.47 -8.08 -5.34
C GLY A 145 15.30 -9.35 -5.61
N ASP A 146 15.87 -9.96 -4.56
CA ASP A 146 16.60 -11.22 -4.62
C ASP A 146 15.68 -12.46 -4.63
N ARG A 147 14.42 -12.32 -4.20
CA ARG A 147 13.42 -13.40 -4.16
C ARG A 147 12.37 -13.30 -5.25
N CYS A 148 12.00 -12.10 -5.62
CA CYS A 148 11.05 -11.80 -6.70
C CYS A 148 11.76 -10.98 -7.77
N ARG A 149 12.57 -11.65 -8.60
CA ARG A 149 13.49 -11.00 -9.54
C ARG A 149 12.80 -10.14 -10.58
N GLU A 150 11.60 -10.50 -11.00
CA GLU A 150 10.83 -9.75 -11.99
C GLU A 150 10.30 -8.42 -11.47
N LEU A 151 10.30 -8.21 -10.14
CA LEU A 151 10.00 -6.93 -9.50
C LEU A 151 11.24 -6.16 -9.06
N THR A 152 12.44 -6.66 -9.34
CA THR A 152 13.69 -5.93 -9.04
C THR A 152 13.73 -4.61 -9.78
N GLY A 153 14.03 -3.52 -9.05
CA GLY A 153 14.06 -2.16 -9.59
C GLY A 153 12.68 -1.56 -9.90
N LYS A 154 11.60 -2.30 -9.65
CA LYS A 154 10.23 -1.82 -9.80
C LYS A 154 9.64 -1.38 -8.45
N PRO A 155 8.76 -0.36 -8.43
CA PRO A 155 8.11 0.07 -7.19
C PRO A 155 7.23 -1.04 -6.61
N LYS A 156 7.41 -1.30 -5.33
CA LYS A 156 6.63 -2.24 -4.52
C LYS A 156 6.03 -1.45 -3.35
N LEU A 157 4.75 -1.15 -3.44
CA LEU A 157 4.05 -0.31 -2.49
C LEU A 157 3.21 -1.15 -1.53
N PHE A 158 3.49 -1.03 -0.23
CA PHE A 158 2.69 -1.64 0.83
C PHE A 158 1.97 -0.53 1.60
N ILE A 159 0.65 -0.48 1.44
CA ILE A 159 -0.23 0.48 2.13
C ILE A 159 -0.88 -0.26 3.28
N ILE A 160 -0.62 0.17 4.50
CA ILE A 160 -1.08 -0.50 5.71
C ILE A 160 -1.94 0.47 6.49
N GLN A 161 -3.23 0.15 6.62
CA GLN A 161 -4.14 0.79 7.55
C GLN A 161 -4.46 -0.23 8.65
N ALA A 162 -3.80 -0.08 9.78
CA ALA A 162 -3.94 -0.95 10.93
C ALA A 162 -4.30 -0.12 12.16
N CYS A 163 -5.51 -0.32 12.68
CA CYS A 163 -5.91 0.23 13.97
C CYS A 163 -5.28 -0.62 15.09
N ARG A 164 -4.70 0.02 16.10
CA ARG A 164 -4.33 -0.70 17.32
C ARG A 164 -5.61 -1.20 17.98
N GLY A 165 -5.70 -2.51 18.22
CA GLY A 165 -6.91 -3.19 18.67
C GLY A 165 -7.28 -2.97 20.14
N THR A 166 -6.91 -1.83 20.72
CA THR A 166 -7.39 -1.40 22.04
C THR A 166 -8.58 -0.48 21.87
N GLU A 167 -9.59 -0.65 22.66
CA GLU A 167 -10.91 0.05 22.64
C GLU A 167 -10.85 1.59 22.62
N LEU A 168 -9.67 2.18 22.66
CA LEU A 168 -9.47 3.64 22.74
C LEU A 168 -9.33 4.36 21.39
N ASP A 169 -9.24 3.65 20.27
CA ASP A 169 -9.00 4.25 18.95
C ASP A 169 -10.16 4.07 17.94
N CYS A 170 -11.25 3.45 18.32
CA CYS A 170 -12.47 3.44 17.52
C CYS A 170 -13.26 4.71 17.83
N GLY A 171 -13.10 5.72 16.98
CA GLY A 171 -13.70 7.03 17.04
C GLY A 171 -14.89 7.25 17.99
N ILE A 172 -14.87 8.34 18.71
CA ILE A 172 -15.97 8.79 19.57
C ILE A 172 -17.24 8.82 18.71
N GLU A 173 -18.20 7.94 19.01
CA GLU A 173 -19.57 8.15 18.54
C GLU A 173 -20.08 9.41 19.25
N THR A 174 -20.20 10.48 18.52
CA THR A 174 -20.93 11.66 18.97
C THR A 174 -22.41 11.39 18.74
N ASP A 175 -23.18 11.33 19.83
CA ASP A 175 -24.63 11.37 19.82
C ASP A 175 -25.16 12.60 19.09
#